data_810a583b9553a58a8b3e3910679514ae
#
_entry.id   810a583b9553a58a8b3e3910679514ae
#
_cell.length_a   1.000
_cell.length_b   1.000
_cell.length_c   1.000
_cell.angle_alpha   90.00
_cell.angle_beta   90.00
_cell.angle_gamma   90.00
#
_symmetry.space_group_name_H-M   'P 1'
#
loop_
_entity.id
_entity.type
_entity.pdbx_description
1 polymer ?
#
loop_
_entity_poly.entity_id
_entity_poly.type
_entity_poly.pdbx_seq_one_letter_code
_entity_poly.pdbx_strand_id
1 'polypeptide(L)'
;MDGLFDSITGLPVHPLAVHAAVALLPLSALSLVAAVFWPWWGRRLGAVSLGLLTIAVPATFLAKESGEALAGHLGTPVEHAEWADRLFAVAVLTWLAAATWWFLTRRRTAAASGQVASGDRVAPGGTTATGSSATPALRRSGTWPRVLGLVTAALAVATTVLTVVVGHSGARFDGRQAVSHRDDLGE
;
A
#
# COMPACT_ATOMS: atom_id res chain seq x y z
N MET A 1 -31.54 5.62 13.86
CA MET A 1 -30.65 4.48 13.58
C MET A 1 -29.25 4.98 13.81
N ASP A 2 -28.83 4.87 15.08
CA ASP A 2 -27.49 5.29 15.50
C ASP A 2 -26.53 4.34 14.82
N GLY A 3 -25.87 4.87 13.80
CA GLY A 3 -25.16 4.06 12.82
C GLY A 3 -23.90 3.45 13.42
N LEU A 4 -23.59 2.23 13.01
CA LEU A 4 -22.32 1.51 13.24
C LEU A 4 -21.09 2.38 12.93
N PHE A 5 -21.30 3.55 12.30
CA PHE A 5 -20.27 4.53 11.92
C PHE A 5 -20.07 5.65 12.94
N ASP A 6 -20.95 5.78 13.94
CA ASP A 6 -20.84 6.88 14.91
C ASP A 6 -19.89 6.56 16.08
N SER A 7 -19.90 5.34 16.61
CA SER A 7 -18.97 4.97 17.67
C SER A 7 -18.75 3.46 17.76
N ILE A 8 -17.50 3.03 17.93
CA ILE A 8 -17.11 1.70 18.36
C ILE A 8 -16.61 1.81 19.78
N THR A 9 -17.28 1.11 20.72
CA THR A 9 -16.94 1.13 22.17
C THR A 9 -16.92 2.53 22.79
N GLY A 10 -17.78 3.46 22.30
CA GLY A 10 -17.84 4.85 22.80
C GLY A 10 -16.79 5.80 22.19
N LEU A 11 -15.95 5.33 21.28
CA LEU A 11 -14.98 6.16 20.53
C LEU A 11 -15.55 6.47 19.14
N PRO A 12 -15.48 7.73 18.68
CA PRO A 12 -15.91 8.09 17.35
C PRO A 12 -15.05 7.37 16.29
N VAL A 13 -15.72 6.69 15.34
CA VAL A 13 -15.08 5.85 14.31
C VAL A 13 -14.20 6.69 13.39
N HIS A 14 -14.68 7.88 13.01
CA HIS A 14 -13.98 8.72 12.04
C HIS A 14 -12.54 9.09 12.46
N PRO A 15 -12.27 9.65 13.65
CA PRO A 15 -10.89 9.95 14.07
C PRO A 15 -10.02 8.70 14.13
N LEU A 16 -10.55 7.57 14.59
CA LEU A 16 -9.80 6.32 14.69
C LEU A 16 -9.39 5.81 13.30
N ALA A 17 -10.32 5.80 12.35
CA ALA A 17 -10.08 5.39 10.98
C ALA A 17 -9.09 6.32 10.25
N VAL A 18 -9.21 7.65 10.45
CA VAL A 18 -8.28 8.64 9.91
C VAL A 18 -6.87 8.42 10.46
N HIS A 19 -6.71 8.25 11.77
CA HIS A 19 -5.38 8.00 12.36
C HIS A 19 -4.76 6.71 11.84
N ALA A 20 -5.56 5.64 11.71
CA ALA A 20 -5.08 4.39 11.14
C ALA A 20 -4.63 4.57 9.67
N ALA A 21 -5.42 5.24 8.83
CA ALA A 21 -5.07 5.50 7.44
C ALA A 21 -3.80 6.35 7.31
N VAL A 22 -3.73 7.47 8.05
CA VAL A 22 -2.59 8.42 8.00
C VAL A 22 -1.29 7.79 8.50
N ALA A 23 -1.34 6.86 9.45
CA ALA A 23 -0.16 6.16 9.94
C ALA A 23 0.23 4.98 9.03
N LEU A 24 -0.74 4.14 8.65
CA LEU A 24 -0.46 2.88 7.97
C LEU A 24 -0.12 3.07 6.48
N LEU A 25 -0.71 4.04 5.78
CA LEU A 25 -0.41 4.29 4.37
C LEU A 25 1.05 4.69 4.15
N PRO A 26 1.62 5.72 4.82
CA PRO A 26 3.02 6.06 4.66
C PRO A 26 3.97 4.95 5.12
N LEU A 27 3.65 4.27 6.22
CA LEU A 27 4.48 3.17 6.73
C LEU A 27 4.53 2.01 5.74
N SER A 28 3.39 1.65 5.14
CA SER A 28 3.32 0.63 4.10
C SER A 28 4.07 1.05 2.84
N ALA A 29 3.94 2.32 2.43
CA ALA A 29 4.64 2.88 1.29
C ALA A 29 6.17 2.85 1.47
N LEU A 30 6.67 3.30 2.63
CA LEU A 30 8.10 3.23 2.96
C LEU A 30 8.63 1.79 2.94
N SER A 31 7.89 0.86 3.57
CA SER A 31 8.24 -0.57 3.57
C SER A 31 8.26 -1.15 2.16
N LEU A 32 7.33 -0.71 1.29
CA LEU A 32 7.23 -1.17 -0.09
C LEU A 32 8.37 -0.64 -0.96
N VAL A 33 8.69 0.64 -0.84
CA VAL A 33 9.86 1.25 -1.50
C VAL A 33 11.14 0.53 -1.05
N ALA A 34 11.32 0.32 0.24
CA ALA A 34 12.46 -0.42 0.77
C ALA A 34 12.52 -1.85 0.22
N ALA A 35 11.37 -2.55 0.12
CA ALA A 35 11.30 -3.90 -0.44
C ALA A 35 11.73 -3.97 -1.92
N VAL A 36 11.44 -2.93 -2.72
CA VAL A 36 11.81 -2.85 -4.13
C VAL A 36 13.31 -2.57 -4.29
N PHE A 37 13.88 -1.67 -3.48
CA PHE A 37 15.28 -1.25 -3.63
C PHE A 37 16.28 -2.09 -2.84
N TRP A 38 15.86 -2.79 -1.77
CA TRP A 38 16.70 -3.68 -0.97
C TRP A 38 16.31 -5.16 -1.13
N PRO A 39 16.88 -5.90 -2.09
CA PRO A 39 16.49 -7.29 -2.37
C PRO A 39 16.65 -8.25 -1.18
N TRP A 40 17.61 -7.98 -0.29
CA TRP A 40 17.84 -8.77 0.91
C TRP A 40 16.62 -8.79 1.86
N TRP A 41 15.98 -7.66 2.03
CA TRP A 41 14.79 -7.50 2.87
C TRP A 41 13.48 -7.63 2.09
N GLY A 42 13.58 -7.68 0.76
CA GLY A 42 12.44 -7.56 -0.14
C GLY A 42 11.28 -8.52 0.16
N ARG A 43 11.59 -9.77 0.54
CA ARG A 43 10.53 -10.74 0.87
C ARG A 43 9.80 -10.44 2.17
N ARG A 44 10.54 -10.01 3.21
CA ARG A 44 9.96 -9.68 4.51
C ARG A 44 9.20 -8.36 4.46
N LEU A 45 9.86 -7.33 3.94
CA LEU A 45 9.25 -6.02 3.81
C LEU A 45 8.07 -6.00 2.84
N GLY A 46 8.12 -6.76 1.74
CA GLY A 46 6.99 -6.90 0.82
C GLY A 46 5.77 -7.57 1.47
N ALA A 47 5.98 -8.58 2.33
CA ALA A 47 4.89 -9.19 3.08
C ALA A 47 4.32 -8.23 4.13
N VAL A 48 5.18 -7.50 4.85
CA VAL A 48 4.78 -6.48 5.84
C VAL A 48 4.00 -5.36 5.16
N SER A 49 4.51 -4.82 4.04
CA SER A 49 3.81 -3.78 3.27
C SER A 49 2.44 -4.22 2.82
N LEU A 50 2.33 -5.45 2.29
CA LEU A 50 1.05 -5.98 1.83
C LEU A 50 0.08 -6.16 2.99
N GLY A 51 0.55 -6.65 4.15
CA GLY A 51 -0.25 -6.74 5.37
C GLY A 51 -0.75 -5.38 5.85
N LEU A 52 0.14 -4.38 5.91
CA LEU A 52 -0.21 -3.01 6.29
C LEU A 52 -1.22 -2.39 5.33
N LEU A 53 -1.02 -2.54 4.01
CA LEU A 53 -1.96 -2.04 3.00
C LEU A 53 -3.32 -2.74 3.09
N THR A 54 -3.36 -4.03 3.40
CA THR A 54 -4.61 -4.78 3.59
C THR A 54 -5.44 -4.25 4.76
N ILE A 55 -4.80 -3.62 5.75
CA ILE A 55 -5.48 -2.95 6.87
C ILE A 55 -5.76 -1.48 6.52
N ALA A 56 -4.80 -0.81 5.87
CA ALA A 56 -4.89 0.61 5.55
C ALA A 56 -6.00 0.95 4.55
N VAL A 57 -6.20 0.11 3.52
CA VAL A 57 -7.23 0.33 2.49
C VAL A 57 -8.65 0.34 3.08
N PRO A 58 -9.09 -0.65 3.87
CA PRO A 58 -10.37 -0.58 4.57
C PRO A 58 -10.45 0.59 5.55
N ALA A 59 -9.37 0.93 6.27
CA ALA A 59 -9.36 2.08 7.17
C ALA A 59 -9.58 3.40 6.41
N THR A 60 -8.97 3.54 5.22
CA THR A 60 -9.19 4.71 4.35
C THR A 60 -10.62 4.78 3.84
N PHE A 61 -11.22 3.65 3.49
CA PHE A 61 -12.62 3.57 3.12
C PHE A 61 -13.54 4.00 4.27
N LEU A 62 -13.32 3.45 5.48
CA LEU A 62 -14.09 3.83 6.66
C LEU A 62 -13.94 5.31 7.01
N ALA A 63 -12.72 5.86 6.91
CA ALA A 63 -12.48 7.28 7.13
C ALA A 63 -13.25 8.15 6.14
N LYS A 64 -13.29 7.75 4.85
CA LYS A 64 -14.05 8.43 3.81
C LYS A 64 -15.56 8.40 4.12
N GLU A 65 -16.15 7.22 4.26
CA GLU A 65 -17.58 7.05 4.48
C GLU A 65 -18.08 7.75 5.76
N SER A 66 -17.31 7.61 6.86
CA SER A 66 -17.64 8.31 8.11
C SER A 66 -17.46 9.83 8.02
N GLY A 67 -16.52 10.29 7.19
CA GLY A 67 -16.33 11.71 6.89
C GLY A 67 -17.48 12.29 6.08
N GLU A 68 -17.97 11.57 5.07
CA GLU A 68 -19.13 11.98 4.27
C GLU A 68 -20.43 12.02 5.10
N ALA A 69 -20.62 11.04 5.99
CA ALA A 69 -21.75 11.04 6.91
C ALA A 69 -21.73 12.26 7.84
N LEU A 70 -20.56 12.63 8.36
CA LEU A 70 -20.37 13.82 9.19
C LEU A 70 -20.58 15.11 8.39
N ALA A 71 -20.15 15.12 7.14
CA ALA A 71 -20.30 16.22 6.19
C ALA A 71 -21.76 16.61 5.94
N GLY A 72 -22.65 15.63 5.88
CA GLY A 72 -24.09 15.84 5.72
C GLY A 72 -24.70 16.67 6.86
N HIS A 73 -24.05 16.71 8.03
CA HIS A 73 -24.52 17.46 9.20
C HIS A 73 -23.84 18.83 9.36
N LEU A 74 -22.58 18.94 8.99
CA LEU A 74 -21.74 20.12 9.27
C LEU A 74 -21.35 20.93 8.03
N GLY A 75 -21.59 20.39 6.83
CA GLY A 75 -21.06 20.93 5.57
C GLY A 75 -19.55 20.69 5.45
N THR A 76 -19.09 20.04 4.39
CA THR A 76 -17.65 19.92 4.10
C THR A 76 -17.30 20.62 2.80
N PRO A 77 -16.06 21.11 2.66
CA PRO A 77 -15.55 21.56 1.39
C PRO A 77 -15.55 20.40 0.39
N VAL A 78 -16.18 20.58 -0.75
CA VAL A 78 -16.21 19.61 -1.86
C VAL A 78 -14.79 19.17 -2.24
N GLU A 79 -13.84 20.08 -2.16
CA GLU A 79 -12.43 19.83 -2.46
C GLU A 79 -11.80 18.73 -1.57
N HIS A 80 -12.12 18.70 -0.27
CA HIS A 80 -11.60 17.67 0.64
C HIS A 80 -12.13 16.28 0.29
N ALA A 81 -13.42 16.18 -0.05
CA ALA A 81 -14.03 14.90 -0.46
C ALA A 81 -13.40 14.36 -1.76
N GLU A 82 -13.16 15.23 -2.76
CA GLU A 82 -12.49 14.82 -4.00
C GLU A 82 -11.07 14.28 -3.77
N TRP A 83 -10.31 14.88 -2.87
CA TRP A 83 -8.96 14.40 -2.52
C TRP A 83 -9.01 13.07 -1.77
N ALA A 84 -10.00 12.86 -0.91
CA ALA A 84 -10.21 11.58 -0.22
C ALA A 84 -10.54 10.45 -1.21
N ASP A 85 -11.37 10.71 -2.23
CA ASP A 85 -11.67 9.75 -3.30
C ASP A 85 -10.42 9.36 -4.10
N ARG A 86 -9.62 10.35 -4.48
CA ARG A 86 -8.35 10.12 -5.19
C ARG A 86 -7.37 9.30 -4.35
N LEU A 87 -7.27 9.62 -3.05
CA LEU A 87 -6.42 8.87 -2.13
C LEU A 87 -6.85 7.41 -2.04
N PHE A 88 -8.15 7.16 -1.86
CA PHE A 88 -8.68 5.80 -1.79
C PHE A 88 -8.41 5.02 -3.09
N ALA A 89 -8.69 5.60 -4.25
CA ALA A 89 -8.42 4.97 -5.54
C ALA A 89 -6.93 4.61 -5.72
N VAL A 90 -6.01 5.53 -5.40
CA VAL A 90 -4.57 5.30 -5.51
C VAL A 90 -4.09 4.28 -4.47
N ALA A 91 -4.64 4.25 -3.26
CA ALA A 91 -4.32 3.25 -2.24
C ALA A 91 -4.73 1.84 -2.69
N VAL A 92 -5.91 1.67 -3.30
CA VAL A 92 -6.36 0.40 -3.88
C VAL A 92 -5.44 -0.04 -5.03
N LEU A 93 -5.08 0.86 -5.95
CA LEU A 93 -4.15 0.58 -7.04
C LEU A 93 -2.77 0.17 -6.50
N THR A 94 -2.29 0.85 -5.47
CA THR A 94 -1.02 0.52 -4.80
C THR A 94 -1.08 -0.88 -4.18
N TRP A 95 -2.16 -1.22 -3.52
CA TRP A 95 -2.38 -2.55 -2.94
C TRP A 95 -2.38 -3.65 -4.01
N LEU A 96 -3.12 -3.46 -5.12
CA LEU A 96 -3.16 -4.40 -6.25
C LEU A 96 -1.78 -4.58 -6.89
N ALA A 97 -1.07 -3.50 -7.13
CA ALA A 97 0.27 -3.53 -7.69
C ALA A 97 1.27 -4.23 -6.76
N ALA A 98 1.21 -3.95 -5.45
CA ALA A 98 2.04 -4.58 -4.44
C ALA A 98 1.75 -6.08 -4.33
N ALA A 99 0.49 -6.49 -4.32
CA ALA A 99 0.08 -7.89 -4.31
C ALA A 99 0.61 -8.62 -5.55
N THR A 100 0.39 -8.05 -6.74
CA THR A 100 0.85 -8.62 -8.01
C THR A 100 2.37 -8.77 -8.04
N TRP A 101 3.11 -7.71 -7.68
CA TRP A 101 4.56 -7.73 -7.62
C TRP A 101 5.08 -8.78 -6.64
N TRP A 102 4.50 -8.87 -5.45
CA TRP A 102 4.90 -9.80 -4.40
C TRP A 102 4.62 -11.26 -4.80
N PHE A 103 3.44 -11.57 -5.36
CA PHE A 103 3.10 -12.92 -5.81
C PHE A 103 3.99 -13.37 -6.97
N LEU A 104 4.26 -12.51 -7.95
CA LEU A 104 5.12 -12.84 -9.08
C LEU A 104 6.57 -13.08 -8.66
N THR A 105 7.08 -12.28 -7.74
CA THR A 105 8.45 -12.47 -7.20
C THR A 105 8.56 -13.74 -6.38
N ARG A 106 7.56 -14.08 -5.56
CA ARG A 106 7.54 -15.34 -4.80
C ARG A 106 7.49 -16.57 -5.69
N ARG A 107 6.65 -16.59 -6.70
CA ARG A 107 6.55 -17.73 -7.64
C ARG A 107 7.87 -18.00 -8.34
N ARG A 108 8.61 -16.98 -8.72
CA ARG A 108 9.92 -17.13 -9.37
C ARG A 108 10.99 -17.71 -8.44
N THR A 109 11.02 -17.30 -7.18
CA THR A 109 11.96 -17.87 -6.22
C THR A 109 11.65 -19.33 -5.91
N ALA A 110 10.36 -19.69 -5.80
CA ALA A 110 9.93 -21.08 -5.59
C ALA A 110 10.30 -21.98 -6.79
N ALA A 111 10.09 -21.51 -8.02
CA ALA A 111 10.46 -22.24 -9.22
C ALA A 111 11.98 -22.46 -9.32
N ALA A 112 12.78 -21.45 -8.96
CA ALA A 112 14.25 -21.56 -8.97
C ALA A 112 14.75 -22.57 -7.94
N SER A 113 14.15 -22.63 -6.76
CA SER A 113 14.50 -23.60 -5.69
C SER A 113 14.14 -25.04 -6.08
N GLY A 114 13.02 -25.24 -6.79
CA GLY A 114 12.60 -26.56 -7.28
C GLY A 114 13.52 -27.14 -8.33
N GLN A 115 14.11 -26.31 -9.19
CA GLN A 115 15.07 -26.75 -10.23
C GLN A 115 16.41 -27.18 -9.62
N VAL A 116 16.88 -26.52 -8.58
CA VAL A 116 18.13 -26.90 -7.87
C VAL A 116 17.94 -28.25 -7.19
N ALA A 117 16.80 -28.49 -6.53
CA ALA A 117 16.51 -29.75 -5.86
C ALA A 117 16.34 -30.95 -6.82
N SER A 118 15.98 -30.71 -8.10
CA SER A 118 15.86 -31.77 -9.11
C SER A 118 17.18 -32.10 -9.81
N GLY A 119 18.14 -31.16 -9.84
CA GLY A 119 19.47 -31.35 -10.46
C GLY A 119 20.44 -32.20 -9.64
N ASP A 120 20.20 -32.34 -8.34
CA ASP A 120 21.12 -33.05 -7.42
C ASP A 120 20.83 -34.56 -7.25
N ARG A 121 19.84 -35.09 -8.01
CA ARG A 121 19.57 -36.52 -8.08
C ARG A 121 20.28 -37.15 -9.27
N VAL A 122 21.60 -37.01 -9.33
CA VAL A 122 22.45 -37.86 -10.17
C VAL A 122 22.67 -39.18 -9.40
N ALA A 123 22.09 -40.26 -9.95
CA ALA A 123 22.30 -41.60 -9.42
C ALA A 123 23.81 -41.94 -9.34
N PRO A 124 24.33 -42.54 -8.28
CA PRO A 124 25.70 -42.99 -8.22
C PRO A 124 25.83 -44.24 -9.10
N GLY A 125 26.35 -44.06 -10.32
CA GLY A 125 26.66 -45.19 -11.22
C GLY A 125 26.24 -44.94 -12.66
N GLY A 126 27.00 -44.10 -13.38
CA GLY A 126 26.79 -43.94 -14.82
C GLY A 126 27.99 -43.25 -15.46
N THR A 127 28.74 -44.03 -16.23
CA THR A 127 29.87 -43.71 -17.09
C THR A 127 29.80 -42.35 -17.76
N THR A 128 30.96 -41.68 -17.74
CA THR A 128 31.32 -40.50 -18.53
C THR A 128 30.85 -40.59 -20.01
N ALA A 129 29.82 -39.83 -20.35
CA ALA A 129 29.50 -39.50 -21.71
C ALA A 129 29.97 -38.06 -21.95
N THR A 130 31.03 -37.98 -22.73
CA THR A 130 31.64 -36.79 -23.31
C THR A 130 30.60 -35.92 -24.07
N GLY A 131 30.58 -34.62 -23.77
CA GLY A 131 30.23 -33.59 -24.73
C GLY A 131 28.75 -33.38 -25.03
N SER A 132 28.04 -32.73 -24.09
CA SER A 132 26.95 -31.88 -24.53
C SER A 132 27.22 -30.50 -23.94
N SER A 133 27.74 -29.63 -24.79
CA SER A 133 27.82 -28.19 -24.55
C SER A 133 26.38 -27.69 -24.40
N ALA A 134 25.83 -27.85 -23.20
CA ALA A 134 24.61 -27.15 -22.84
C ALA A 134 24.94 -25.67 -22.90
N THR A 135 24.65 -25.06 -24.03
CA THR A 135 24.59 -23.62 -24.22
C THR A 135 23.89 -23.07 -23.00
N PRO A 136 24.52 -22.19 -22.20
CA PRO A 136 23.80 -21.57 -21.10
C PRO A 136 22.62 -20.84 -21.74
N ALA A 137 21.42 -21.42 -21.59
CA ALA A 137 20.20 -20.76 -21.98
C ALA A 137 20.24 -19.40 -21.30
N LEU A 138 20.48 -18.35 -22.09
CA LEU A 138 20.49 -16.96 -21.68
C LEU A 138 19.27 -16.79 -20.77
N ARG A 139 19.52 -16.81 -19.47
CA ARG A 139 18.53 -16.50 -18.44
C ARG A 139 18.04 -15.10 -18.77
N ARG A 140 17.00 -15.01 -19.58
CA ARG A 140 16.28 -13.76 -19.79
C ARG A 140 15.81 -13.32 -18.41
N SER A 141 16.65 -12.56 -17.74
CA SER A 141 16.25 -11.80 -16.57
C SER A 141 15.21 -10.81 -17.06
N GLY A 142 13.95 -11.26 -17.09
CA GLY A 142 12.87 -10.44 -17.60
C GLY A 142 12.89 -9.11 -16.87
N THR A 143 13.06 -8.02 -17.59
CA THR A 143 13.01 -6.63 -17.08
C THR A 143 11.66 -6.33 -16.41
N TRP A 144 10.63 -7.11 -16.74
CA TRP A 144 9.26 -6.96 -16.28
C TRP A 144 9.08 -6.86 -14.73
N PRO A 145 9.71 -7.71 -13.88
CA PRO A 145 9.54 -7.55 -12.44
C PRO A 145 10.19 -6.28 -11.87
N ARG A 146 11.25 -5.80 -12.51
CA ARG A 146 11.87 -4.52 -12.13
C ARG A 146 10.96 -3.35 -12.49
N VAL A 147 10.39 -3.37 -13.70
CA VAL A 147 9.42 -2.35 -14.14
C VAL A 147 8.20 -2.34 -13.21
N LEU A 148 7.63 -3.51 -12.93
CA LEU A 148 6.49 -3.62 -12.02
C LEU A 148 6.84 -3.13 -10.61
N GLY A 149 8.04 -3.46 -10.10
CA GLY A 149 8.53 -2.95 -8.82
C GLY A 149 8.63 -1.42 -8.80
N LEU A 150 9.20 -0.82 -9.85
CA LEU A 150 9.30 0.64 -9.96
C LEU A 150 7.92 1.32 -10.04
N VAL A 151 6.99 0.77 -10.80
CA VAL A 151 5.60 1.27 -10.86
C VAL A 151 4.96 1.18 -9.48
N THR A 152 5.14 0.06 -8.78
CA THR A 152 4.61 -0.11 -7.42
C THR A 152 5.21 0.90 -6.44
N ALA A 153 6.53 1.15 -6.52
CA ALA A 153 7.20 2.16 -5.71
C ALA A 153 6.70 3.59 -6.03
N ALA A 154 6.49 3.91 -7.29
CA ALA A 154 5.92 5.20 -7.70
C ALA A 154 4.50 5.42 -7.17
N LEU A 155 3.65 4.39 -7.23
CA LEU A 155 2.31 4.43 -6.65
C LEU A 155 2.36 4.59 -5.12
N ALA A 156 3.29 3.93 -4.44
CA ALA A 156 3.50 4.08 -3.00
C ALA A 156 3.87 5.52 -2.62
N VAL A 157 4.77 6.15 -3.39
CA VAL A 157 5.11 7.57 -3.19
C VAL A 157 3.90 8.46 -3.43
N ALA A 158 3.14 8.23 -4.51
CA ALA A 158 1.92 8.98 -4.81
C ALA A 158 0.88 8.85 -3.67
N THR A 159 0.70 7.65 -3.11
CA THR A 159 -0.19 7.42 -1.95
C THR A 159 0.26 8.25 -0.76
N THR A 160 1.57 8.30 -0.46
CA THR A 160 2.11 9.10 0.65
C THR A 160 1.87 10.59 0.44
N VAL A 161 2.14 11.10 -0.77
CA VAL A 161 1.90 12.52 -1.11
C VAL A 161 0.42 12.87 -0.96
N LEU A 162 -0.48 12.04 -1.48
CA LEU A 162 -1.93 12.26 -1.34
C LEU A 162 -2.37 12.22 0.12
N THR A 163 -1.82 11.32 0.94
CA THR A 163 -2.11 11.27 2.38
C THR A 163 -1.76 12.61 3.06
N VAL A 164 -0.62 13.19 2.72
CA VAL A 164 -0.20 14.50 3.24
C VAL A 164 -1.13 15.61 2.75
N VAL A 165 -1.51 15.60 1.47
CA VAL A 165 -2.42 16.62 0.88
C VAL A 165 -3.78 16.57 1.55
N VAL A 166 -4.36 15.37 1.71
CA VAL A 166 -5.66 15.18 2.38
C VAL A 166 -5.59 15.64 3.83
N GLY A 167 -4.54 15.25 4.57
CA GLY A 167 -4.35 15.69 5.95
C GLY A 167 -4.21 17.22 6.08
N HIS A 168 -3.49 17.85 5.17
CA HIS A 168 -3.29 19.30 5.18
C HIS A 168 -4.57 20.08 4.81
N SER A 169 -5.38 19.60 3.87
CA SER A 169 -6.65 20.24 3.50
C SER A 169 -7.66 20.21 4.64
N GLY A 170 -7.72 19.11 5.41
CA GLY A 170 -8.56 19.02 6.61
C GLY A 170 -8.17 20.00 7.72
N ALA A 171 -6.86 20.10 8.01
CA ALA A 171 -6.36 21.01 9.05
C ALA A 171 -6.63 22.49 8.77
N ARG A 172 -6.66 22.90 7.50
CA ARG A 172 -7.00 24.27 7.11
C ARG A 172 -8.47 24.62 7.34
N PHE A 173 -9.36 23.65 7.22
CA PHE A 173 -10.78 23.85 7.44
C PHE A 173 -11.09 24.12 8.92
N ASP A 174 -10.56 23.30 9.81
CA ASP A 174 -10.71 23.48 11.25
C ASP A 174 -10.19 24.83 11.74
N GLY A 175 -9.06 25.28 11.20
CA GLY A 175 -8.48 26.58 11.52
C GLY A 175 -9.37 27.76 11.12
N ARG A 176 -10.06 27.68 9.98
CA ARG A 176 -10.97 28.75 9.52
C ARG A 176 -12.24 28.83 10.35
N GLN A 177 -12.81 27.68 10.74
CA GLN A 177 -13.99 27.66 11.61
C GLN A 177 -13.68 28.19 13.00
N ALA A 178 -12.51 27.87 13.56
CA ALA A 178 -12.09 28.39 14.85
C ALA A 178 -11.91 29.93 14.85
N VAL A 179 -11.42 30.51 13.74
CA VAL A 179 -11.28 31.96 13.60
C VAL A 179 -12.64 32.62 13.45
N SER A 180 -13.52 32.12 12.59
CA SER A 180 -14.86 32.73 12.39
C SER A 180 -15.69 32.70 13.66
N HIS A 181 -15.62 31.61 14.45
CA HIS A 181 -16.33 31.51 15.70
C HIS A 181 -15.82 32.50 16.78
N ARG A 182 -14.53 32.83 16.75
CA ARG A 182 -13.93 33.82 17.64
C ARG A 182 -14.35 35.23 17.28
N ASP A 183 -14.40 35.54 15.97
CA ASP A 183 -14.87 36.84 15.48
C ASP A 183 -16.35 37.09 15.82
N ASP A 184 -17.18 36.03 15.77
CA ASP A 184 -18.61 36.08 16.15
C ASP A 184 -18.83 36.31 17.65
N LEU A 185 -17.89 35.91 18.50
CA LEU A 185 -17.93 36.12 19.95
C LEU A 185 -17.36 37.48 20.39
N GLY A 186 -16.81 38.27 19.45
CA GLY A 186 -16.35 39.65 19.73
C GLY A 186 -15.09 39.73 20.59
N GLU A 187 -14.21 38.70 20.58
CA GLU A 187 -12.90 38.68 21.26
C GLU A 187 -11.78 39.16 20.36
#